data_434e3c770282313dbb8832ec2c13e843
#
_entry.id   434e3c770282313dbb8832ec2c13e843
#
_cell.length_a   1.000
_cell.length_b   1.000
_cell.length_c   1.000
_cell.angle_alpha   90.00
_cell.angle_beta   90.00
_cell.angle_gamma   90.00
#
_symmetry.space_group_name_H-M   'P 1'
#
loop_
_entity.id
_entity.type
_entity.pdbx_description
1 polymer ?
#
loop_
_entity_poly.entity_id
_entity_poly.type
_entity_poly.pdbx_seq_one_letter_code
_entity_poly.pdbx_strand_id
1 'polypeptide(L)'
;MRLSRANSLLFAGLLYAGGLVVISVSPVTEWRFIPEMPWEFLARGWPKYWTSLDVFLNVLAYIPLGLLIGRAASHRLRQLTWGPLLAFVLTVCASIFLSILLEALQTYLPSRRPSLLDVLTNGAGAGIGAFIASAYAQNKARLQIIDAKPIEVGGLMLLGLWLLAQAAPQPIWLALGDVMAQASGWRQGLASFTGIDQSPAVAQEIFAAQRILAEALCVATAIISCALLCHLTMLESPRWFSRYQPSHWLYTLICVVVITIGARTAWILLLHSPEAILAWLGAGAQAGIVLALLSAYGLAGARPTLQRTAAVAGIVMMLLLSNSLPQNDFANEAFTGWSKGAWLNLRSLANLAASAWPFLALSWFFIALTHRSIRALERDLFISRKPAS
;
A
#
# COMPACT_ATOMS: atom_id res chain seq x y z
N MET A 1 -9.62 4.07 -25.34
CA MET A 1 -8.24 4.51 -25.67
C MET A 1 -7.27 3.61 -24.92
N ARG A 2 -6.56 2.68 -25.61
CA ARG A 2 -5.56 1.82 -24.96
C ARG A 2 -4.29 2.65 -24.77
N LEU A 3 -3.94 2.95 -23.53
CA LEU A 3 -2.65 3.57 -23.21
C LEU A 3 -1.52 2.69 -23.78
N SER A 4 -0.50 3.30 -24.38
CA SER A 4 0.65 2.53 -24.82
C SER A 4 1.32 1.89 -23.59
N ARG A 5 1.96 0.72 -23.75
CA ARG A 5 2.64 0.00 -22.66
C ARG A 5 3.64 0.89 -21.91
N ALA A 6 4.32 1.78 -22.63
CA ALA A 6 5.25 2.75 -22.04
C ALA A 6 4.53 3.78 -21.16
N ASN A 7 3.36 4.24 -21.56
CA ASN A 7 2.58 5.21 -20.79
C ASN A 7 2.02 4.59 -19.51
N SER A 8 1.56 3.32 -19.56
CA SER A 8 1.08 2.61 -18.37
C SER A 8 2.20 2.40 -17.35
N LEU A 9 3.41 2.05 -17.79
CA LEU A 9 4.57 1.90 -16.92
C LEU A 9 5.01 3.24 -16.31
N LEU A 10 5.01 4.31 -17.11
CA LEU A 10 5.32 5.66 -16.61
C LEU A 10 4.29 6.10 -15.58
N PHE A 11 3.00 5.89 -15.84
CA PHE A 11 1.93 6.23 -14.90
C PHE A 11 2.09 5.46 -13.57
N ALA A 12 2.39 4.15 -13.63
CA ALA A 12 2.68 3.36 -12.43
C ALA A 12 3.91 3.88 -11.68
N GLY A 13 4.98 4.27 -12.41
CA GLY A 13 6.18 4.88 -11.82
C GLY A 13 5.90 6.21 -11.14
N LEU A 14 5.05 7.07 -11.74
CA LEU A 14 4.64 8.35 -11.14
C LEU A 14 3.76 8.14 -9.90
N LEU A 15 2.84 7.17 -9.91
CA LEU A 15 2.05 6.82 -8.74
C LEU A 15 2.96 6.31 -7.60
N TYR A 16 3.95 5.48 -7.93
CA TYR A 16 4.91 4.99 -6.95
C TYR A 16 5.76 6.14 -6.38
N ALA A 17 6.22 7.06 -7.25
CA ALA A 17 6.92 8.27 -6.81
C ALA A 17 6.06 9.12 -5.85
N GLY A 18 4.77 9.26 -6.15
CA GLY A 18 3.81 9.92 -5.24
C GLY A 18 3.73 9.24 -3.87
N GLY A 19 3.75 7.90 -3.84
CA GLY A 19 3.83 7.13 -2.60
C GLY A 19 5.12 7.41 -1.81
N LEU A 20 6.27 7.46 -2.50
CA LEU A 20 7.55 7.83 -1.87
C LEU A 20 7.51 9.25 -1.29
N VAL A 21 6.89 10.21 -2.00
CA VAL A 21 6.70 11.57 -1.48
C VAL A 21 5.91 11.53 -0.18
N VAL A 22 4.75 10.88 -0.14
CA VAL A 22 3.91 10.79 1.06
C VAL A 22 4.67 10.18 2.24
N ILE A 23 5.41 9.09 2.01
CA ILE A 23 6.21 8.43 3.05
C ILE A 23 7.31 9.36 3.57
N SER A 24 8.00 10.07 2.67
CA SER A 24 9.14 10.92 3.00
C SER A 24 8.74 12.17 3.77
N VAL A 25 7.55 12.75 3.49
CA VAL A 25 7.05 13.95 4.16
C VAL A 25 6.21 13.64 5.41
N SER A 26 6.02 12.38 5.76
CA SER A 26 5.36 11.98 7.00
C SER A 26 6.32 12.05 8.21
N PRO A 27 5.81 12.38 9.41
CA PRO A 27 4.44 12.77 9.73
C PRO A 27 4.16 14.24 9.41
N VAL A 28 3.06 14.51 8.73
CA VAL A 28 2.71 15.86 8.26
C VAL A 28 2.34 16.85 9.40
N THR A 29 2.08 16.33 10.60
CA THR A 29 1.74 17.11 11.79
C THR A 29 2.92 17.86 12.41
N GLU A 30 4.15 17.49 12.06
CA GLU A 30 5.38 18.02 12.67
C GLU A 30 6.05 19.13 11.82
N TRP A 31 5.46 19.52 10.72
CA TRP A 31 6.05 20.51 9.83
C TRP A 31 6.24 21.86 10.54
N ARG A 32 7.46 22.39 10.45
CA ARG A 32 7.81 23.69 11.03
C ARG A 32 8.71 24.46 10.07
N PHE A 33 8.51 25.76 10.00
CA PHE A 33 9.44 26.63 9.30
C PHE A 33 10.77 26.67 10.07
N ILE A 34 11.84 26.31 9.38
CA ILE A 34 13.21 26.37 9.89
C ILE A 34 14.00 27.32 8.97
N PRO A 35 14.71 28.34 9.48
CA PRO A 35 15.40 29.32 8.64
C PRO A 35 16.70 28.81 8.02
N GLU A 36 16.87 27.49 7.90
CA GLU A 36 18.01 26.86 7.25
C GLU A 36 17.77 26.69 5.75
N MET A 37 18.84 26.70 4.96
CA MET A 37 18.74 26.41 3.52
C MET A 37 18.37 24.95 3.30
N PRO A 38 17.33 24.64 2.50
CA PRO A 38 16.86 23.26 2.31
C PRO A 38 17.90 22.29 1.75
N TRP A 39 18.91 22.78 1.06
CA TRP A 39 19.99 22.00 0.44
C TRP A 39 21.29 22.02 1.23
N GLU A 40 21.35 22.60 2.42
CA GLU A 40 22.56 22.66 3.25
C GLU A 40 23.10 21.28 3.60
N PHE A 41 22.22 20.25 3.67
CA PHE A 41 22.62 18.86 3.91
C PHE A 41 23.61 18.32 2.87
N LEU A 42 23.61 18.82 1.63
CA LEU A 42 24.56 18.43 0.59
C LEU A 42 26.00 18.87 0.94
N ALA A 43 26.15 19.96 1.69
CA ALA A 43 27.44 20.48 2.12
C ALA A 43 27.91 19.91 3.47
N ARG A 44 27.01 19.35 4.28
CA ARG A 44 27.34 18.80 5.61
C ARG A 44 28.19 17.52 5.56
N GLY A 45 28.31 16.87 4.36
CA GLY A 45 29.07 15.65 4.16
C GLY A 45 28.38 14.39 4.70
N TRP A 46 29.20 13.42 5.14
CA TRP A 46 28.70 12.12 5.59
C TRP A 46 28.01 12.21 6.94
N PRO A 47 26.83 11.53 7.14
CA PRO A 47 26.12 11.59 8.41
C PRO A 47 26.91 10.90 9.52
N LYS A 48 26.90 11.49 10.73
CA LYS A 48 27.58 10.91 11.91
C LYS A 48 26.93 9.61 12.41
N TYR A 49 25.63 9.48 12.22
CA TYR A 49 24.82 8.33 12.66
C TYR A 49 23.99 7.82 11.49
N TRP A 50 24.12 6.56 11.20
CA TRP A 50 23.32 5.83 10.21
C TRP A 50 23.24 4.36 10.60
N THR A 51 22.23 3.64 10.14
CA THR A 51 22.09 2.21 10.35
C THR A 51 22.10 1.46 9.02
N SER A 52 22.56 0.21 9.04
CA SER A 52 22.48 -0.64 7.85
C SER A 52 21.03 -0.87 7.39
N LEU A 53 20.08 -0.82 8.32
CA LEU A 53 18.66 -0.93 8.00
C LEU A 53 18.16 0.28 7.21
N ASP A 54 18.57 1.52 7.58
CA ASP A 54 18.19 2.73 6.84
C ASP A 54 18.70 2.67 5.41
N VAL A 55 19.97 2.30 5.23
CA VAL A 55 20.59 2.11 3.91
C VAL A 55 19.82 1.07 3.10
N PHE A 56 19.53 -0.09 3.71
CA PHE A 56 18.81 -1.17 3.04
C PHE A 56 17.39 -0.75 2.62
N LEU A 57 16.65 -0.08 3.50
CA LEU A 57 15.28 0.37 3.22
C LEU A 57 15.24 1.44 2.11
N ASN A 58 16.20 2.37 2.10
CA ASN A 58 16.30 3.39 1.07
C ASN A 58 16.60 2.76 -0.30
N VAL A 59 17.59 1.86 -0.38
CA VAL A 59 17.88 1.11 -1.62
C VAL A 59 16.64 0.33 -2.06
N LEU A 60 16.02 -0.44 -1.17
CA LEU A 60 14.85 -1.28 -1.49
C LEU A 60 13.67 -0.45 -1.98
N ALA A 61 13.41 0.70 -1.38
CA ALA A 61 12.31 1.60 -1.75
C ALA A 61 12.47 2.19 -3.16
N TYR A 62 13.69 2.39 -3.63
CA TYR A 62 13.93 2.98 -4.95
C TYR A 62 14.12 1.97 -6.09
N ILE A 63 14.30 0.68 -5.80
CA ILE A 63 14.36 -0.37 -6.84
C ILE A 63 13.08 -0.40 -7.71
N PRO A 64 11.84 -0.41 -7.15
CA PRO A 64 10.63 -0.42 -7.98
C PRO A 64 10.49 0.85 -8.83
N LEU A 65 10.87 2.02 -8.30
CA LEU A 65 10.87 3.27 -9.05
C LEU A 65 11.79 3.18 -10.28
N GLY A 66 13.04 2.76 -10.05
CA GLY A 66 14.02 2.57 -11.12
C GLY A 66 13.58 1.56 -12.16
N LEU A 67 12.96 0.45 -11.72
CA LEU A 67 12.43 -0.58 -12.61
C LEU A 67 11.30 -0.04 -13.51
N LEU A 68 10.31 0.64 -12.94
CA LEU A 68 9.13 1.15 -13.66
C LEU A 68 9.51 2.26 -14.65
N ILE A 69 10.25 3.27 -14.17
CA ILE A 69 10.67 4.40 -15.02
C ILE A 69 11.70 3.94 -16.04
N GLY A 70 12.69 3.13 -15.63
CA GLY A 70 13.69 2.58 -16.54
C GLY A 70 13.07 1.74 -17.65
N ARG A 71 12.04 0.95 -17.34
CA ARG A 71 11.31 0.16 -18.33
C ARG A 71 10.52 1.03 -19.30
N ALA A 72 9.85 2.08 -18.79
CA ALA A 72 9.14 3.06 -19.62
C ALA A 72 10.09 3.82 -20.54
N ALA A 73 11.22 4.28 -20.02
CA ALA A 73 12.27 4.98 -20.77
C ALA A 73 12.90 4.08 -21.84
N SER A 74 13.30 2.85 -21.48
CA SER A 74 13.88 1.88 -22.44
C SER A 74 12.91 1.55 -23.58
N HIS A 75 11.60 1.52 -23.29
CA HIS A 75 10.59 1.29 -24.32
C HIS A 75 10.47 2.48 -25.30
N ARG A 76 10.59 3.71 -24.79
CA ARG A 76 10.51 4.94 -25.60
C ARG A 76 11.77 5.17 -26.43
N LEU A 77 12.93 4.86 -25.85
CA LEU A 77 14.23 5.12 -26.46
C LEU A 77 14.79 3.92 -27.26
N ARG A 78 13.99 2.88 -27.47
CA ARG A 78 14.41 1.62 -28.12
C ARG A 78 14.95 1.76 -29.53
N GLN A 79 14.63 2.86 -30.22
CA GLN A 79 15.10 3.10 -31.60
C GLN A 79 16.48 3.76 -31.64
N LEU A 80 16.99 4.29 -30.53
CA LEU A 80 18.30 4.90 -30.42
C LEU A 80 19.36 3.84 -30.13
N THR A 81 20.52 3.93 -30.79
CA THR A 81 21.66 3.04 -30.58
C THR A 81 22.10 3.02 -29.10
N TRP A 82 22.15 4.20 -28.47
CA TRP A 82 22.49 4.39 -27.06
C TRP A 82 21.23 4.41 -26.14
N GLY A 83 20.08 4.01 -26.67
CA GLY A 83 18.80 4.07 -25.98
C GLY A 83 18.78 3.41 -24.60
N PRO A 84 19.31 2.19 -24.41
CA PRO A 84 19.37 1.55 -23.09
C PRO A 84 20.21 2.31 -22.06
N LEU A 85 21.38 2.82 -22.48
CA LEU A 85 22.25 3.62 -21.62
C LEU A 85 21.60 4.95 -21.25
N LEU A 86 21.02 5.63 -22.23
CA LEU A 86 20.32 6.89 -22.00
C LEU A 86 19.12 6.70 -21.07
N ALA A 87 18.33 5.63 -21.24
CA ALA A 87 17.23 5.28 -20.37
C ALA A 87 17.72 5.04 -18.92
N PHE A 88 18.82 4.34 -18.74
CA PHE A 88 19.45 4.12 -17.44
C PHE A 88 19.84 5.45 -16.79
N VAL A 89 20.64 6.27 -17.49
CA VAL A 89 21.15 7.54 -16.98
C VAL A 89 19.99 8.49 -16.61
N LEU A 90 19.01 8.66 -17.51
CA LEU A 90 17.85 9.53 -17.24
C LEU A 90 17.04 9.05 -16.04
N THR A 91 16.88 7.72 -15.87
CA THR A 91 16.15 7.16 -14.74
C THR A 91 16.88 7.42 -13.42
N VAL A 92 18.18 7.19 -13.38
CA VAL A 92 18.99 7.43 -12.18
C VAL A 92 19.03 8.91 -11.84
N CYS A 93 19.27 9.79 -12.82
CA CYS A 93 19.28 11.25 -12.61
C CYS A 93 17.92 11.76 -12.10
N ALA A 94 16.82 11.31 -12.69
CA ALA A 94 15.48 11.70 -12.25
C ALA A 94 15.18 11.21 -10.82
N SER A 95 15.63 10.02 -10.45
CA SER A 95 15.44 9.46 -9.10
C SER A 95 16.31 10.16 -8.06
N ILE A 96 17.56 10.50 -8.41
CA ILE A 96 18.44 11.31 -7.55
C ILE A 96 17.85 12.70 -7.35
N PHE A 97 17.35 13.34 -8.41
CA PHE A 97 16.72 14.64 -8.33
C PHE A 97 15.49 14.60 -7.40
N LEU A 98 14.63 13.59 -7.56
CA LEU A 98 13.49 13.38 -6.66
C LEU A 98 13.97 13.21 -5.20
N SER A 99 15.02 12.41 -4.98
CA SER A 99 15.57 12.20 -3.64
C SER A 99 16.09 13.49 -3.03
N ILE A 100 16.81 14.32 -3.77
CA ILE A 100 17.29 15.63 -3.30
C ILE A 100 16.11 16.54 -2.91
N LEU A 101 15.05 16.56 -3.70
CA LEU A 101 13.85 17.34 -3.38
C LEU A 101 13.18 16.85 -2.09
N LEU A 102 13.11 15.54 -1.88
CA LEU A 102 12.52 14.97 -0.68
C LEU A 102 13.37 15.27 0.56
N GLU A 103 14.68 15.13 0.48
CA GLU A 103 15.61 15.50 1.57
C GLU A 103 15.52 17.02 1.88
N ALA A 104 15.40 17.85 0.84
CA ALA A 104 15.19 19.30 1.03
C ALA A 104 13.88 19.61 1.76
N LEU A 105 12.80 18.90 1.43
CA LEU A 105 11.53 19.02 2.15
C LEU A 105 11.63 18.51 3.60
N GLN A 106 12.40 17.46 3.84
CA GLN A 106 12.60 16.91 5.18
C GLN A 106 13.36 17.86 6.11
N THR A 107 14.05 18.89 5.60
CA THR A 107 14.63 19.96 6.44
C THR A 107 13.57 20.64 7.31
N TYR A 108 12.32 20.71 6.85
CA TYR A 108 11.21 21.30 7.59
C TYR A 108 10.49 20.33 8.55
N LEU A 109 11.00 19.10 8.69
CA LEU A 109 10.46 18.06 9.57
C LEU A 109 11.47 17.78 10.71
N PRO A 110 11.22 18.24 11.95
CA PRO A 110 12.14 18.07 13.08
C PRO A 110 12.45 16.59 13.43
N SER A 111 11.54 15.68 13.08
CA SER A 111 11.73 14.23 13.24
C SER A 111 12.62 13.59 12.17
N ARG A 112 12.96 14.33 11.10
CA ARG A 112 13.80 13.87 10.00
C ARG A 112 15.16 14.55 10.02
N ARG A 113 16.14 13.88 9.45
CA ARG A 113 17.51 14.42 9.30
C ARG A 113 17.96 14.22 7.86
N PRO A 114 17.85 15.25 7.02
CA PRO A 114 18.27 15.18 5.63
C PRO A 114 19.74 14.74 5.50
N SER A 115 20.01 13.82 4.59
CA SER A 115 21.31 13.17 4.49
C SER A 115 21.75 12.95 3.04
N LEU A 116 23.01 13.25 2.74
CA LEU A 116 23.62 12.90 1.46
C LEU A 116 23.67 11.36 1.25
N LEU A 117 23.83 10.58 2.34
CA LEU A 117 23.82 9.13 2.28
C LEU A 117 22.49 8.61 1.75
N ASP A 118 21.36 9.21 2.16
CA ASP A 118 20.03 8.80 1.70
C ASP A 118 19.85 9.08 0.20
N VAL A 119 20.36 10.22 -0.30
CA VAL A 119 20.37 10.51 -1.74
C VAL A 119 21.16 9.46 -2.51
N LEU A 120 22.33 9.07 -2.01
CA LEU A 120 23.19 8.10 -2.68
C LEU A 120 22.56 6.68 -2.68
N THR A 121 22.00 6.26 -1.56
CA THR A 121 21.38 4.95 -1.42
C THR A 121 20.09 4.83 -2.22
N ASN A 122 19.28 5.90 -2.29
CA ASN A 122 18.12 6.02 -3.15
C ASN A 122 18.52 5.96 -4.64
N GLY A 123 19.57 6.68 -5.02
CA GLY A 123 20.14 6.62 -6.36
C GLY A 123 20.67 5.22 -6.74
N ALA A 124 21.33 4.55 -5.80
CA ALA A 124 21.80 3.17 -5.98
C ALA A 124 20.61 2.20 -6.19
N GLY A 125 19.56 2.31 -5.39
CA GLY A 125 18.34 1.52 -5.55
C GLY A 125 17.70 1.74 -6.92
N ALA A 126 17.54 3.00 -7.35
CA ALA A 126 17.02 3.33 -8.66
C ALA A 126 17.92 2.79 -9.79
N GLY A 127 19.25 2.83 -9.60
CA GLY A 127 20.23 2.24 -10.52
C GLY A 127 20.05 0.73 -10.68
N ILE A 128 19.90 0.01 -9.56
CA ILE A 128 19.62 -1.44 -9.58
C ILE A 128 18.33 -1.72 -10.36
N GLY A 129 17.26 -1.00 -10.05
CA GLY A 129 15.98 -1.14 -10.75
C GLY A 129 16.06 -0.85 -12.24
N ALA A 130 16.73 0.22 -12.63
CA ALA A 130 16.97 0.59 -14.04
C ALA A 130 17.85 -0.42 -14.77
N PHE A 131 18.87 -0.98 -14.09
CA PHE A 131 19.70 -2.05 -14.65
C PHE A 131 18.89 -3.32 -14.92
N ILE A 132 18.07 -3.76 -13.96
CA ILE A 132 17.14 -4.89 -14.13
C ILE A 132 16.20 -4.64 -15.32
N ALA A 133 15.65 -3.40 -15.45
CA ALA A 133 14.80 -3.02 -16.56
C ALA A 133 15.50 -3.15 -17.92
N SER A 134 16.76 -2.74 -17.99
CA SER A 134 17.59 -2.80 -19.21
C SER A 134 17.99 -4.23 -19.58
N ALA A 135 18.41 -5.02 -18.60
CA ALA A 135 18.74 -6.43 -18.78
C ALA A 135 17.54 -7.26 -19.26
N TYR A 136 16.36 -6.94 -18.71
CA TYR A 136 15.10 -7.55 -19.16
C TYR A 136 14.73 -7.17 -20.60
N ALA A 137 15.04 -5.94 -21.02
CA ALA A 137 14.77 -5.50 -22.39
C ALA A 137 15.58 -6.28 -23.42
N GLN A 138 16.80 -6.70 -23.08
CA GLN A 138 17.71 -7.43 -23.95
C GLN A 138 17.42 -8.94 -23.99
N ASN A 139 16.92 -9.55 -22.92
CA ASN A 139 16.75 -11.00 -22.76
C ASN A 139 15.27 -11.44 -22.72
N LYS A 140 14.48 -11.10 -23.74
CA LYS A 140 13.05 -11.48 -23.85
C LYS A 140 12.76 -12.98 -23.69
N ALA A 141 13.71 -13.85 -23.98
CA ALA A 141 13.50 -15.31 -24.02
C ALA A 141 13.63 -16.02 -22.65
N ARG A 142 14.26 -15.42 -21.63
CA ARG A 142 14.58 -16.12 -20.37
C ARG A 142 13.66 -15.83 -19.18
N LEU A 143 12.85 -14.78 -19.22
CA LEU A 143 12.02 -14.39 -18.08
C LEU A 143 10.50 -14.47 -18.40
N GLN A 144 10.04 -15.66 -18.75
CA GLN A 144 8.59 -15.99 -18.82
C GLN A 144 7.85 -15.83 -17.46
N ILE A 145 8.57 -15.55 -16.39
CA ILE A 145 8.02 -15.32 -15.05
C ILE A 145 7.12 -14.06 -14.99
N ILE A 146 7.28 -13.12 -15.94
CA ILE A 146 6.55 -11.83 -15.92
C ILE A 146 5.41 -11.78 -16.96
N ASP A 147 4.98 -12.90 -17.52
CA ASP A 147 3.72 -13.00 -18.27
C ASP A 147 2.50 -13.24 -17.35
N ALA A 148 2.66 -12.96 -16.06
CA ALA A 148 1.53 -12.94 -15.12
C ALA A 148 0.55 -11.83 -15.54
N LYS A 149 -0.74 -12.14 -15.55
CA LYS A 149 -1.76 -11.13 -15.89
C LYS A 149 -1.72 -10.03 -14.83
N PRO A 150 -1.88 -8.76 -15.22
CA PRO A 150 -1.87 -7.64 -14.27
C PRO A 150 -2.84 -7.83 -13.10
N ILE A 151 -3.95 -8.50 -13.31
CA ILE A 151 -4.96 -8.80 -12.28
C ILE A 151 -4.44 -9.80 -11.23
N GLU A 152 -3.64 -10.79 -11.64
CA GLU A 152 -3.04 -11.78 -10.73
C GLU A 152 -1.99 -11.11 -9.84
N VAL A 153 -1.10 -10.32 -10.46
CA VAL A 153 -0.06 -9.57 -9.72
C VAL A 153 -0.69 -8.54 -8.80
N GLY A 154 -1.70 -7.81 -9.26
CA GLY A 154 -2.42 -6.82 -8.48
C GLY A 154 -3.07 -7.41 -7.23
N GLY A 155 -3.71 -8.57 -7.34
CA GLY A 155 -4.29 -9.27 -6.19
C GLY A 155 -3.25 -9.69 -5.17
N LEU A 156 -2.11 -10.26 -5.60
CA LEU A 156 -1.00 -10.64 -4.72
C LEU A 156 -0.35 -9.43 -4.05
N MET A 157 -0.16 -8.34 -4.78
CA MET A 157 0.34 -7.08 -4.21
C MET A 157 -0.59 -6.54 -3.13
N LEU A 158 -1.90 -6.58 -3.35
CA LEU A 158 -2.89 -6.15 -2.36
C LEU A 158 -2.86 -7.01 -1.09
N LEU A 159 -2.63 -8.32 -1.22
CA LEU A 159 -2.44 -9.19 -0.05
C LEU A 159 -1.15 -8.85 0.70
N GLY A 160 -0.06 -8.56 0.00
CA GLY A 160 1.17 -8.06 0.63
C GLY A 160 0.97 -6.72 1.33
N LEU A 161 0.25 -5.79 0.69
CA LEU A 161 -0.11 -4.50 1.28
C LEU A 161 -1.01 -4.66 2.52
N TRP A 162 -1.92 -5.65 2.52
CA TRP A 162 -2.73 -5.99 3.69
C TRP A 162 -1.87 -6.36 4.89
N LEU A 163 -0.86 -7.22 4.69
CA LEU A 163 0.05 -7.63 5.77
C LEU A 163 0.89 -6.46 6.29
N LEU A 164 1.33 -5.57 5.40
CA LEU A 164 2.05 -4.37 5.78
C LEU A 164 1.16 -3.38 6.55
N ALA A 165 -0.11 -3.26 6.14
CA ALA A 165 -1.09 -2.41 6.83
C ALA A 165 -1.34 -2.84 8.29
N GLN A 166 -1.06 -4.11 8.65
CA GLN A 166 -1.14 -4.57 10.03
C GLN A 166 -0.09 -3.93 10.95
N ALA A 167 0.98 -3.38 10.40
CA ALA A 167 1.96 -2.63 11.16
C ALA A 167 1.47 -1.22 11.54
N ALA A 168 0.51 -0.65 10.81
CA ALA A 168 0.00 0.69 11.07
C ALA A 168 -0.70 0.79 12.44
N PRO A 169 -0.49 1.90 13.18
CA PRO A 169 -1.29 2.20 14.35
C PRO A 169 -2.72 2.53 13.91
N GLN A 170 -3.67 1.69 14.29
CA GLN A 170 -5.08 1.84 13.95
C GLN A 170 -5.88 2.03 15.23
N PRO A 171 -6.78 3.03 15.30
CA PRO A 171 -7.63 3.25 16.47
C PRO A 171 -8.57 2.07 16.72
N ILE A 172 -8.99 1.41 15.66
CA ILE A 172 -9.76 0.16 15.67
C ILE A 172 -9.00 -0.82 14.76
N TRP A 173 -8.85 -2.06 15.19
CA TRP A 173 -8.17 -3.06 14.38
C TRP A 173 -8.90 -3.26 13.06
N LEU A 174 -8.14 -3.25 11.97
CA LEU A 174 -8.61 -3.35 10.58
C LEU A 174 -9.49 -2.17 10.09
N ALA A 175 -9.58 -1.07 10.83
CA ALA A 175 -10.17 0.17 10.32
C ALA A 175 -9.21 0.81 9.31
N LEU A 176 -9.20 0.30 8.08
CA LEU A 176 -8.36 0.79 7.00
C LEU A 176 -9.05 1.91 6.23
N GLY A 177 -8.24 2.81 5.63
CA GLY A 177 -8.76 3.91 4.82
C GLY A 177 -9.31 5.08 5.63
N ASP A 178 -8.75 5.33 6.81
CA ASP A 178 -9.11 6.50 7.62
C ASP A 178 -8.59 7.78 6.95
N VAL A 179 -9.41 8.35 6.07
CA VAL A 179 -9.12 9.59 5.33
C VAL A 179 -9.28 10.81 6.23
N MET A 180 -10.19 10.75 7.21
CA MET A 180 -10.46 11.88 8.12
C MET A 180 -9.28 12.11 9.06
N ALA A 181 -8.69 11.06 9.61
CA ALA A 181 -7.47 11.18 10.41
C ALA A 181 -6.31 11.74 9.58
N GLN A 182 -6.13 11.26 8.35
CA GLN A 182 -5.11 11.79 7.44
C GLN A 182 -5.36 13.27 7.12
N ALA A 183 -6.57 13.64 6.77
CA ALA A 183 -6.94 15.03 6.47
C ALA A 183 -6.75 15.96 7.67
N SER A 184 -7.08 15.50 8.88
CA SER A 184 -6.85 16.28 10.10
C SER A 184 -5.35 16.49 10.37
N GLY A 185 -4.54 15.46 10.15
CA GLY A 185 -3.07 15.54 10.25
C GLY A 185 -2.48 16.55 9.27
N TRP A 186 -2.90 16.53 8.00
CA TRP A 186 -2.48 17.52 7.00
C TRP A 186 -2.87 18.94 7.39
N ARG A 187 -4.11 19.15 7.89
CA ARG A 187 -4.56 20.46 8.37
C ARG A 187 -3.73 20.97 9.53
N GLN A 188 -3.45 20.12 10.53
CA GLN A 188 -2.60 20.49 11.67
C GLN A 188 -1.18 20.84 11.23
N GLY A 189 -0.59 20.05 10.32
CA GLY A 189 0.72 20.34 9.74
C GLY A 189 0.76 21.69 9.01
N LEU A 190 -0.24 22.00 8.20
CA LEU A 190 -0.36 23.29 7.52
C LEU A 190 -0.54 24.44 8.53
N ALA A 191 -1.37 24.27 9.55
CA ALA A 191 -1.59 25.26 10.59
C ALA A 191 -0.28 25.57 11.34
N SER A 192 0.44 24.54 11.75
CA SER A 192 1.74 24.72 12.43
C SER A 192 2.82 25.34 11.54
N PHE A 193 2.78 25.07 10.23
CA PHE A 193 3.70 25.66 9.26
C PHE A 193 3.35 27.13 8.94
N THR A 194 2.08 27.45 8.84
CA THR A 194 1.59 28.79 8.49
C THR A 194 1.34 29.69 9.69
N GLY A 195 1.33 29.15 10.91
CA GLY A 195 0.97 29.88 12.14
C GLY A 195 -0.50 30.26 12.26
N ILE A 196 -1.37 29.65 11.42
CA ILE A 196 -2.83 29.90 11.47
C ILE A 196 -3.44 29.00 12.53
N ASP A 197 -4.02 29.61 13.54
CA ASP A 197 -4.68 28.90 14.64
C ASP A 197 -5.95 28.20 14.15
N GLN A 198 -6.15 26.94 14.52
CA GLN A 198 -7.35 26.18 14.18
C GLN A 198 -8.09 25.77 15.45
N SER A 199 -9.40 26.00 15.46
CA SER A 199 -10.27 25.52 16.53
C SER A 199 -10.22 23.98 16.64
N PRO A 200 -10.13 23.43 17.84
CA PRO A 200 -10.13 21.97 18.04
C PRO A 200 -11.42 21.36 17.52
N ALA A 201 -11.32 20.21 16.86
CA ALA A 201 -12.48 19.42 16.46
C ALA A 201 -13.20 18.93 17.73
N VAL A 202 -14.52 19.10 17.78
CA VAL A 202 -15.36 18.59 18.87
C VAL A 202 -15.31 17.06 18.81
N ALA A 203 -14.83 16.44 19.89
CA ALA A 203 -14.84 14.98 20.03
C ALA A 203 -16.30 14.50 20.19
N GLN A 204 -16.69 13.55 19.35
CA GLN A 204 -18.03 12.95 19.44
C GLN A 204 -17.99 11.78 20.42
N GLU A 205 -18.73 11.87 21.52
CA GLU A 205 -18.88 10.77 22.47
C GLU A 205 -19.77 9.66 21.88
N ILE A 206 -19.32 8.43 21.96
CA ILE A 206 -20.08 7.24 21.52
C ILE A 206 -20.24 6.31 22.71
N PHE A 207 -21.44 5.74 22.87
CA PHE A 207 -21.68 4.72 23.89
C PHE A 207 -20.82 3.48 23.66
N ALA A 208 -20.31 2.88 24.73
CA ALA A 208 -19.39 1.73 24.68
C ALA A 208 -19.95 0.54 23.86
N ALA A 209 -21.25 0.27 23.97
CA ALA A 209 -21.92 -0.80 23.23
C ALA A 209 -21.93 -0.53 21.70
N GLN A 210 -22.19 0.71 21.29
CA GLN A 210 -22.17 1.11 19.87
C GLN A 210 -20.76 0.99 19.29
N ARG A 211 -19.76 1.32 20.09
CA ARG A 211 -18.36 1.19 19.70
C ARG A 211 -17.98 -0.27 19.49
N ILE A 212 -18.32 -1.19 20.41
CA ILE A 212 -18.05 -2.62 20.27
C ILE A 212 -18.72 -3.18 19.02
N LEU A 213 -19.98 -2.80 18.74
CA LEU A 213 -20.69 -3.24 17.54
C LEU A 213 -20.02 -2.73 16.26
N ALA A 214 -19.67 -1.44 16.22
CA ALA A 214 -19.04 -0.83 15.06
C ALA A 214 -17.63 -1.43 14.79
N GLU A 215 -16.87 -1.70 15.85
CA GLU A 215 -15.59 -2.40 15.78
C GLU A 215 -15.78 -3.83 15.24
N ALA A 216 -16.76 -4.58 15.75
CA ALA A 216 -17.06 -5.92 15.30
C ALA A 216 -17.43 -5.96 13.81
N LEU A 217 -18.28 -5.04 13.36
CA LEU A 217 -18.65 -4.91 11.96
C LEU A 217 -17.46 -4.51 11.07
N CYS A 218 -16.63 -3.59 11.52
CA CYS A 218 -15.43 -3.15 10.81
C CYS A 218 -14.46 -4.33 10.60
N VAL A 219 -14.14 -5.06 11.67
CA VAL A 219 -13.26 -6.22 11.63
C VAL A 219 -13.83 -7.34 10.76
N ALA A 220 -15.12 -7.66 10.90
CA ALA A 220 -15.76 -8.70 10.11
C ALA A 220 -15.73 -8.38 8.61
N THR A 221 -16.14 -7.18 8.23
CA THR A 221 -16.19 -6.76 6.82
C THR A 221 -14.80 -6.67 6.20
N ALA A 222 -13.81 -6.22 6.95
CA ALA A 222 -12.41 -6.16 6.52
C ALA A 222 -11.85 -7.58 6.25
N ILE A 223 -12.03 -8.51 7.18
CA ILE A 223 -11.57 -9.90 7.04
C ILE A 223 -12.26 -10.59 5.88
N ILE A 224 -13.59 -10.47 5.76
CA ILE A 224 -14.36 -11.07 4.65
C ILE A 224 -13.87 -10.53 3.31
N SER A 225 -13.70 -9.22 3.20
CA SER A 225 -13.25 -8.58 1.96
C SER A 225 -11.85 -9.01 1.55
N CYS A 226 -10.92 -9.11 2.51
CA CYS A 226 -9.57 -9.62 2.26
C CYS A 226 -9.59 -11.10 1.89
N ALA A 227 -10.39 -11.92 2.57
CA ALA A 227 -10.53 -13.35 2.26
C ALA A 227 -11.13 -13.57 0.86
N LEU A 228 -12.14 -12.78 0.47
CA LEU A 228 -12.71 -12.80 -0.88
C LEU A 228 -11.72 -12.32 -1.94
N LEU A 229 -10.93 -11.28 -1.65
CA LEU A 229 -9.84 -10.86 -2.51
C LEU A 229 -8.84 -12.00 -2.74
N CYS A 230 -8.40 -12.66 -1.66
CA CYS A 230 -7.48 -13.80 -1.71
C CYS A 230 -8.08 -14.96 -2.52
N HIS A 231 -9.31 -15.36 -2.21
CA HIS A 231 -10.04 -16.43 -2.88
C HIS A 231 -10.18 -16.19 -4.39
N LEU A 232 -10.64 -15.01 -4.77
CA LEU A 232 -10.85 -14.64 -6.18
C LEU A 232 -9.51 -14.49 -6.92
N THR A 233 -8.47 -14.00 -6.26
CA THR A 233 -7.11 -13.93 -6.84
C THR A 233 -6.58 -15.34 -7.13
N MET A 234 -6.75 -16.30 -6.22
CA MET A 234 -6.34 -17.69 -6.42
C MET A 234 -7.10 -18.36 -7.57
N LEU A 235 -8.41 -18.10 -7.68
CA LEU A 235 -9.23 -18.62 -8.80
C LEU A 235 -8.86 -18.02 -10.16
N GLU A 236 -8.43 -16.75 -10.19
CA GLU A 236 -8.01 -16.09 -11.43
C GLU A 236 -6.57 -16.47 -11.85
N SER A 237 -5.81 -17.11 -10.95
CA SER A 237 -4.39 -17.44 -11.12
C SER A 237 -4.12 -18.96 -11.20
N PRO A 238 -4.71 -19.69 -12.17
CA PRO A 238 -4.59 -21.14 -12.27
C PRO A 238 -3.16 -21.62 -12.50
N ARG A 239 -2.26 -20.77 -12.99
CA ARG A 239 -0.82 -21.09 -13.18
C ARG A 239 -0.10 -21.28 -11.84
N TRP A 240 -0.45 -20.50 -10.82
CA TRP A 240 0.21 -20.49 -9.51
C TRP A 240 -0.56 -21.35 -8.50
N PHE A 241 -1.88 -21.47 -8.69
CA PHE A 241 -2.80 -22.17 -7.81
C PHE A 241 -3.64 -23.21 -8.58
N SER A 242 -2.99 -24.07 -9.38
CA SER A 242 -3.65 -25.04 -10.27
C SER A 242 -4.57 -26.04 -9.56
N ARG A 243 -4.34 -26.30 -8.27
CA ARG A 243 -5.15 -27.20 -7.43
C ARG A 243 -6.23 -26.47 -6.63
N TYR A 244 -6.27 -25.14 -6.70
CA TYR A 244 -7.24 -24.36 -5.94
C TYR A 244 -8.62 -24.43 -6.57
N GLN A 245 -9.62 -24.68 -5.74
CA GLN A 245 -11.04 -24.86 -6.17
C GLN A 245 -11.96 -23.93 -5.34
N PRO A 246 -13.16 -23.60 -5.85
CA PRO A 246 -14.15 -22.80 -5.12
C PRO A 246 -14.53 -23.37 -3.75
N SER A 247 -14.48 -24.70 -3.59
CA SER A 247 -14.71 -25.38 -2.30
C SER A 247 -13.70 -25.06 -1.20
N HIS A 248 -12.54 -24.50 -1.56
CA HIS A 248 -11.50 -24.10 -0.58
C HIS A 248 -11.77 -22.74 0.09
N TRP A 249 -12.95 -22.16 -0.10
CA TRP A 249 -13.31 -20.87 0.49
C TRP A 249 -13.08 -20.78 2.01
N LEU A 250 -13.57 -21.78 2.75
CA LEU A 250 -13.43 -21.81 4.21
C LEU A 250 -11.96 -21.87 4.65
N TYR A 251 -11.14 -22.68 3.99
CA TYR A 251 -9.70 -22.72 4.24
C TYR A 251 -9.04 -21.36 4.00
N THR A 252 -9.43 -20.69 2.91
CA THR A 252 -8.90 -19.36 2.59
C THR A 252 -9.24 -18.36 3.69
N LEU A 253 -10.48 -18.35 4.17
CA LEU A 253 -10.89 -17.46 5.25
C LEU A 253 -10.11 -17.74 6.54
N ILE A 254 -10.01 -19.01 6.95
CA ILE A 254 -9.25 -19.39 8.14
C ILE A 254 -7.78 -18.97 8.00
N CYS A 255 -7.16 -19.25 6.85
CA CYS A 255 -5.79 -18.81 6.57
C CYS A 255 -5.64 -17.29 6.66
N VAL A 256 -6.55 -16.52 6.08
CA VAL A 256 -6.51 -15.05 6.14
C VAL A 256 -6.64 -14.56 7.58
N VAL A 257 -7.54 -15.13 8.38
CA VAL A 257 -7.68 -14.79 9.81
C VAL A 257 -6.38 -15.07 10.56
N VAL A 258 -5.85 -16.30 10.45
CA VAL A 258 -4.62 -16.72 11.14
C VAL A 258 -3.42 -15.87 10.73
N ILE A 259 -3.24 -15.65 9.43
CA ILE A 259 -2.13 -14.85 8.91
C ILE A 259 -2.27 -13.37 9.33
N THR A 260 -3.47 -12.81 9.33
CA THR A 260 -3.70 -11.42 9.75
C THR A 260 -3.42 -11.23 11.25
N ILE A 261 -3.90 -12.13 12.09
CA ILE A 261 -3.60 -12.14 13.53
C ILE A 261 -2.09 -12.32 13.75
N GLY A 262 -1.47 -13.30 13.08
CA GLY A 262 -0.05 -13.55 13.16
C GLY A 262 0.80 -12.35 12.72
N ALA A 263 0.45 -11.70 11.62
CA ALA A 263 1.12 -10.50 11.15
C ALA A 263 0.98 -9.35 12.16
N ARG A 264 -0.23 -9.10 12.69
CA ARG A 264 -0.43 -8.08 13.72
C ARG A 264 0.40 -8.34 14.96
N THR A 265 0.35 -9.57 15.47
CA THR A 265 1.14 -9.99 16.65
C THR A 265 2.65 -9.85 16.38
N ALA A 266 3.14 -10.29 15.22
CA ALA A 266 4.55 -10.17 14.85
C ALA A 266 4.99 -8.70 14.80
N TRP A 267 4.18 -7.81 14.19
CA TRP A 267 4.47 -6.39 14.18
C TRP A 267 4.50 -5.77 15.57
N ILE A 268 3.59 -6.16 16.46
CA ILE A 268 3.59 -5.69 17.84
C ILE A 268 4.83 -6.18 18.58
N LEU A 269 5.22 -7.43 18.45
CA LEU A 269 6.43 -7.98 19.06
C LEU A 269 7.72 -7.30 18.58
N LEU A 270 7.76 -6.92 17.29
CA LEU A 270 8.92 -6.26 16.70
C LEU A 270 9.05 -4.80 17.11
N LEU A 271 7.93 -4.15 17.40
CA LEU A 271 7.87 -2.69 17.47
C LEU A 271 7.42 -2.17 18.85
N HIS A 272 6.92 -3.03 19.73
CA HIS A 272 6.34 -2.69 21.03
C HIS A 272 6.82 -3.60 22.15
N SER A 273 6.33 -3.30 23.36
CA SER A 273 6.53 -4.18 24.50
C SER A 273 5.66 -5.46 24.40
N PRO A 274 6.13 -6.59 24.90
CA PRO A 274 5.35 -7.84 24.92
C PRO A 274 4.00 -7.72 25.64
N GLU A 275 3.86 -6.77 26.56
CA GLU A 275 2.63 -6.51 27.33
C GLU A 275 1.46 -6.03 26.44
N ALA A 276 1.77 -5.41 25.29
CA ALA A 276 0.77 -4.91 24.34
C ALA A 276 0.19 -5.99 23.41
N ILE A 277 0.68 -7.24 23.48
CA ILE A 277 0.36 -8.32 22.50
C ILE A 277 -1.16 -8.55 22.39
N LEU A 278 -1.90 -8.50 23.46
CA LEU A 278 -3.34 -8.76 23.48
C LEU A 278 -4.19 -7.48 23.57
N ALA A 279 -3.58 -6.33 23.78
CA ALA A 279 -4.30 -5.07 23.98
C ALA A 279 -5.17 -4.66 22.77
N TRP A 280 -4.77 -5.05 21.56
CA TRP A 280 -5.51 -4.79 20.33
C TRP A 280 -6.71 -5.74 20.12
N LEU A 281 -6.73 -6.89 20.80
CA LEU A 281 -7.78 -7.92 20.66
C LEU A 281 -8.92 -7.69 21.66
N GLY A 282 -9.55 -6.54 21.58
CA GLY A 282 -10.71 -6.18 22.39
C GLY A 282 -11.97 -6.99 22.06
N ALA A 283 -13.04 -6.78 22.83
CA ALA A 283 -14.31 -7.49 22.66
C ALA A 283 -14.92 -7.30 21.26
N GLY A 284 -14.82 -6.11 20.69
CA GLY A 284 -15.28 -5.83 19.32
C GLY A 284 -14.48 -6.58 18.28
N ALA A 285 -13.13 -6.64 18.40
CA ALA A 285 -12.28 -7.39 17.51
C ALA A 285 -12.56 -8.90 17.54
N GLN A 286 -12.74 -9.47 18.75
CA GLN A 286 -13.11 -10.88 18.92
C GLN A 286 -14.47 -11.19 18.29
N ALA A 287 -15.49 -10.37 18.58
CA ALA A 287 -16.82 -10.52 17.98
C ALA A 287 -16.77 -10.40 16.45
N GLY A 288 -15.96 -9.49 15.91
CA GLY A 288 -15.76 -9.33 14.47
C GLY A 288 -15.15 -10.56 13.79
N ILE A 289 -14.15 -11.20 14.42
CA ILE A 289 -13.59 -12.46 13.94
C ILE A 289 -14.67 -13.55 13.89
N VAL A 290 -15.46 -13.70 14.96
CA VAL A 290 -16.55 -14.67 15.02
C VAL A 290 -17.58 -14.40 13.92
N LEU A 291 -18.01 -13.14 13.74
CA LEU A 291 -18.92 -12.76 12.67
C LEU A 291 -18.35 -13.07 11.28
N ALA A 292 -17.06 -12.84 11.05
CA ALA A 292 -16.41 -13.19 9.80
C ALA A 292 -16.45 -14.69 9.53
N LEU A 293 -16.17 -15.52 10.52
CA LEU A 293 -16.22 -16.98 10.42
C LEU A 293 -17.63 -17.50 10.19
N LEU A 294 -18.63 -16.94 10.88
CA LEU A 294 -20.03 -17.31 10.68
C LEU A 294 -20.56 -16.95 9.28
N SER A 295 -20.19 -15.78 8.76
CA SER A 295 -20.59 -15.32 7.42
C SER A 295 -19.98 -16.18 6.30
N ALA A 296 -18.90 -16.89 6.58
CA ALA A 296 -18.28 -17.81 5.62
C ALA A 296 -19.26 -18.88 5.11
N TYR A 297 -20.12 -19.36 6.00
CA TYR A 297 -21.10 -20.38 5.64
C TYR A 297 -22.07 -19.86 4.57
N GLY A 298 -22.55 -18.62 4.69
CA GLY A 298 -23.44 -18.00 3.70
C GLY A 298 -22.78 -17.72 2.35
N LEU A 299 -21.46 -17.57 2.31
CA LEU A 299 -20.71 -17.27 1.09
C LEU A 299 -20.06 -18.50 0.44
N ALA A 300 -20.06 -19.64 1.12
CA ALA A 300 -19.37 -20.86 0.66
C ALA A 300 -19.86 -21.38 -0.70
N GLY A 301 -21.18 -21.32 -0.97
CA GLY A 301 -21.78 -21.73 -2.24
C GLY A 301 -22.18 -20.56 -3.14
N ALA A 302 -21.80 -19.34 -2.80
CA ALA A 302 -22.26 -18.16 -3.49
C ALA A 302 -21.63 -18.02 -4.89
N ARG A 303 -22.41 -17.50 -5.83
CA ARG A 303 -21.90 -17.17 -7.17
C ARG A 303 -20.78 -16.14 -7.08
N PRO A 304 -19.76 -16.20 -7.96
CA PRO A 304 -18.63 -15.24 -7.92
C PRO A 304 -19.05 -13.77 -8.03
N THR A 305 -20.19 -13.48 -8.65
CA THR A 305 -20.75 -12.12 -8.67
C THR A 305 -21.18 -11.66 -7.29
N LEU A 306 -21.89 -12.51 -6.53
CA LEU A 306 -22.30 -12.20 -5.16
C LEU A 306 -21.09 -12.06 -4.22
N GLN A 307 -20.08 -12.92 -4.38
CA GLN A 307 -18.84 -12.82 -3.61
C GLN A 307 -18.11 -11.47 -3.86
N ARG A 308 -18.06 -11.00 -5.12
CA ARG A 308 -17.48 -9.68 -5.44
C ARG A 308 -18.31 -8.54 -4.88
N THR A 309 -19.63 -8.61 -5.02
CA THR A 309 -20.52 -7.59 -4.45
C THR A 309 -20.38 -7.54 -2.93
N ALA A 310 -20.29 -8.67 -2.25
CA ALA A 310 -20.07 -8.76 -0.82
C ALA A 310 -18.71 -8.17 -0.41
N ALA A 311 -17.64 -8.42 -1.19
CA ALA A 311 -16.33 -7.84 -0.94
C ALA A 311 -16.34 -6.31 -1.08
N VAL A 312 -16.95 -5.79 -2.16
CA VAL A 312 -17.08 -4.34 -2.39
C VAL A 312 -17.91 -3.69 -1.29
N ALA A 313 -19.07 -4.27 -0.96
CA ALA A 313 -19.93 -3.78 0.12
C ALA A 313 -19.19 -3.80 1.48
N GLY A 314 -18.41 -4.85 1.76
CA GLY A 314 -17.58 -4.96 2.96
C GLY A 314 -16.52 -3.87 3.03
N ILE A 315 -15.81 -3.57 1.93
CA ILE A 315 -14.82 -2.49 1.88
C ILE A 315 -15.49 -1.13 2.08
N VAL A 316 -16.64 -0.88 1.46
CA VAL A 316 -17.39 0.37 1.63
C VAL A 316 -17.85 0.52 3.08
N MET A 317 -18.40 -0.55 3.69
CA MET A 317 -18.81 -0.53 5.10
C MET A 317 -17.62 -0.25 6.03
N MET A 318 -16.48 -0.91 5.80
CA MET A 318 -15.27 -0.66 6.55
C MET A 318 -14.82 0.82 6.42
N LEU A 319 -14.84 1.39 5.21
CA LEU A 319 -14.52 2.81 4.97
C LEU A 319 -15.47 3.75 5.71
N LEU A 320 -16.76 3.48 5.68
CA LEU A 320 -17.76 4.28 6.40
C LEU A 320 -17.51 4.23 7.90
N LEU A 321 -17.30 3.05 8.46
CA LEU A 321 -17.05 2.87 9.88
C LEU A 321 -15.72 3.50 10.32
N SER A 322 -14.65 3.30 9.58
CA SER A 322 -13.32 3.86 9.92
C SER A 322 -13.32 5.39 9.93
N ASN A 323 -14.13 6.04 9.08
CA ASN A 323 -14.21 7.49 9.00
C ASN A 323 -15.34 8.13 9.86
N SER A 324 -16.20 7.30 10.46
CA SER A 324 -17.32 7.77 11.32
C SER A 324 -17.03 7.61 12.81
N LEU A 325 -16.06 6.77 13.17
CA LEU A 325 -15.76 6.49 14.57
C LEU A 325 -14.69 7.45 15.11
N PRO A 326 -14.85 7.96 16.34
CA PRO A 326 -13.84 8.79 16.98
C PRO A 326 -12.56 7.99 17.21
N GLN A 327 -11.44 8.67 17.08
CA GLN A 327 -10.13 8.10 17.36
C GLN A 327 -10.01 7.69 18.82
N ASN A 328 -9.33 6.56 19.07
CA ASN A 328 -9.09 6.08 20.41
C ASN A 328 -7.71 6.56 20.89
N ASP A 329 -7.66 7.25 22.04
CA ASP A 329 -6.41 7.73 22.64
C ASP A 329 -5.43 6.60 22.96
N PHE A 330 -5.92 5.39 23.22
CA PHE A 330 -5.10 4.20 23.47
C PHE A 330 -4.18 3.84 22.29
N ALA A 331 -4.68 3.99 21.05
CA ALA A 331 -3.85 3.75 19.86
C ALA A 331 -2.72 4.78 19.73
N ASN A 332 -2.96 6.01 20.16
CA ASN A 332 -1.96 7.06 20.14
C ASN A 332 -0.88 6.82 21.22
N GLU A 333 -1.24 6.38 22.41
CA GLU A 333 -0.28 6.11 23.49
C GLU A 333 0.59 4.87 23.22
N ALA A 334 0.00 3.77 22.76
CA ALA A 334 0.73 2.55 22.43
C ALA A 334 1.77 2.77 21.30
N PHE A 335 1.57 3.79 20.47
CA PHE A 335 2.41 4.05 19.29
C PHE A 335 3.30 5.29 19.38
N THR A 336 3.31 6.01 20.50
CA THR A 336 4.23 7.15 20.71
C THR A 336 5.71 6.75 20.68
N GLY A 337 6.03 5.50 21.04
CA GLY A 337 7.38 4.94 20.92
C GLY A 337 7.93 4.81 19.49
N TRP A 338 7.05 4.82 18.49
CA TRP A 338 7.42 4.70 17.07
C TRP A 338 7.92 5.98 16.42
N SER A 339 7.81 7.09 17.09
CA SER A 339 8.18 8.40 16.53
C SER A 339 9.68 8.66 16.45
N LYS A 340 10.52 7.72 16.91
CA LYS A 340 11.97 7.93 17.01
C LYS A 340 12.76 6.91 16.18
N GLY A 341 13.59 7.40 15.26
CA GLY A 341 14.64 6.62 14.58
C GLY A 341 14.22 5.90 13.30
N ALA A 342 14.91 4.81 12.96
CA ALA A 342 14.81 4.03 11.72
C ALA A 342 13.40 3.51 11.38
N TRP A 343 12.56 3.31 12.38
CA TRP A 343 11.20 2.81 12.22
C TRP A 343 10.21 3.83 11.65
N LEU A 344 10.58 5.10 11.56
CA LEU A 344 9.71 6.17 11.06
C LEU A 344 9.29 5.95 9.60
N ASN A 345 10.21 5.50 8.76
CA ASN A 345 9.92 5.17 7.36
C ASN A 345 8.97 3.97 7.25
N LEU A 346 9.17 2.94 8.07
CA LEU A 346 8.27 1.78 8.12
C LEU A 346 6.87 2.16 8.60
N ARG A 347 6.77 2.99 9.64
CA ARG A 347 5.48 3.53 10.11
C ARG A 347 4.77 4.30 9.01
N SER A 348 5.47 5.19 8.31
CA SER A 348 4.90 5.97 7.20
C SER A 348 4.43 5.07 6.06
N LEU A 349 5.20 4.04 5.72
CA LEU A 349 4.85 3.04 4.72
C LEU A 349 3.62 2.21 5.15
N ALA A 350 3.58 1.78 6.40
CA ALA A 350 2.45 1.03 6.95
C ALA A 350 1.17 1.88 6.97
N ASN A 351 1.27 3.15 7.37
CA ASN A 351 0.14 4.08 7.35
C ASN A 351 -0.36 4.33 5.93
N LEU A 352 0.54 4.51 4.96
CA LEU A 352 0.18 4.63 3.55
C LEU A 352 -0.51 3.36 3.05
N ALA A 353 0.02 2.19 3.40
CA ALA A 353 -0.59 0.92 3.04
C ALA A 353 -2.00 0.79 3.64
N ALA A 354 -2.17 1.11 4.91
CA ALA A 354 -3.47 1.07 5.60
C ALA A 354 -4.48 2.05 4.99
N SER A 355 -4.04 3.27 4.66
CA SER A 355 -4.93 4.29 4.07
C SER A 355 -5.28 3.99 2.61
N ALA A 356 -4.34 3.48 1.82
CA ALA A 356 -4.53 3.26 0.38
C ALA A 356 -5.21 1.92 0.07
N TRP A 357 -5.06 0.91 0.93
CA TRP A 357 -5.50 -0.46 0.65
C TRP A 357 -6.97 -0.56 0.20
N PRO A 358 -7.97 0.05 0.88
CA PRO A 358 -9.36 -0.09 0.49
C PRO A 358 -9.65 0.44 -0.92
N PHE A 359 -9.06 1.58 -1.27
CA PHE A 359 -9.24 2.21 -2.59
C PHE A 359 -8.60 1.39 -3.70
N LEU A 360 -7.42 0.84 -3.44
CA LEU A 360 -6.73 -0.04 -4.38
C LEU A 360 -7.49 -1.36 -4.56
N ALA A 361 -8.03 -1.92 -3.46
CA ALA A 361 -8.85 -3.13 -3.52
C ALA A 361 -10.16 -2.90 -4.30
N LEU A 362 -10.87 -1.79 -4.07
CA LEU A 362 -12.04 -1.40 -4.86
C LEU A 362 -11.69 -1.26 -6.34
N SER A 363 -10.58 -0.61 -6.66
CA SER A 363 -10.09 -0.47 -8.03
C SER A 363 -9.81 -1.83 -8.68
N TRP A 364 -9.19 -2.75 -7.93
CA TRP A 364 -8.93 -4.10 -8.40
C TRP A 364 -10.23 -4.88 -8.70
N PHE A 365 -11.24 -4.82 -7.80
CA PHE A 365 -12.53 -5.44 -8.03
C PHE A 365 -13.23 -4.86 -9.26
N PHE A 366 -13.16 -3.55 -9.46
CA PHE A 366 -13.72 -2.87 -10.63
C PHE A 366 -13.05 -3.34 -11.93
N ILE A 367 -11.73 -3.40 -11.97
CA ILE A 367 -10.96 -3.90 -13.12
C ILE A 367 -11.28 -5.38 -13.39
N ALA A 368 -11.40 -6.19 -12.34
CA ALA A 368 -11.76 -7.60 -12.47
C ALA A 368 -13.15 -7.82 -13.07
N LEU A 369 -14.10 -6.95 -12.74
CA LEU A 369 -15.47 -6.98 -13.31
C LEU A 369 -15.46 -6.60 -14.79
N THR A 370 -14.83 -5.48 -15.16
CA THR A 370 -14.80 -4.99 -16.54
C THR A 370 -14.06 -5.94 -17.47
N HIS A 371 -12.99 -6.56 -17.02
CA HIS A 371 -12.19 -7.49 -17.84
C HIS A 371 -12.97 -8.77 -18.21
N ARG A 372 -13.90 -9.23 -17.36
CA ARG A 372 -14.77 -10.39 -17.67
C ARG A 372 -15.90 -10.03 -18.62
N SER A 373 -16.50 -8.86 -18.43
CA SER A 373 -17.57 -8.38 -19.31
C SER A 373 -17.10 -8.24 -20.77
N ILE A 374 -15.88 -7.70 -20.94
CA ILE A 374 -15.27 -7.58 -22.28
C ILE A 374 -15.00 -8.95 -22.90
N ARG A 375 -14.49 -9.94 -22.14
CA ARG A 375 -14.25 -11.30 -22.66
C ARG A 375 -15.54 -12.06 -22.97
N ALA A 376 -16.61 -11.81 -22.25
CA ALA A 376 -17.90 -12.40 -22.54
C ALA A 376 -18.46 -11.85 -23.86
N LEU A 377 -18.41 -10.53 -24.05
CA LEU A 377 -18.80 -9.85 -25.29
C LEU A 377 -17.97 -10.32 -26.49
N GLU A 378 -16.65 -10.47 -26.34
CA GLU A 378 -15.78 -11.00 -27.40
C GLU A 378 -16.17 -12.43 -27.78
N ARG A 379 -16.48 -13.32 -26.82
CA ARG A 379 -16.94 -14.67 -27.11
C ARG A 379 -18.27 -14.70 -27.88
N ASP A 380 -19.21 -13.89 -27.46
CA ASP A 380 -20.52 -13.80 -28.10
C ASP A 380 -20.43 -13.30 -29.56
N LEU A 381 -19.56 -12.31 -29.80
CA LEU A 381 -19.24 -11.81 -31.13
C LEU A 381 -18.50 -12.82 -32.01
N PHE A 382 -17.64 -13.68 -31.43
CA PHE A 382 -16.96 -14.74 -32.16
C PHE A 382 -17.90 -15.93 -32.48
N ILE A 383 -18.84 -16.24 -31.60
CA ILE A 383 -19.84 -17.32 -31.81
C ILE A 383 -20.84 -16.89 -32.90
N SER A 384 -21.24 -15.61 -32.92
CA SER A 384 -22.16 -15.07 -33.94
C SER A 384 -21.53 -14.95 -35.33
N ARG A 385 -20.19 -15.05 -35.47
CA ARG A 385 -19.47 -14.97 -36.74
C ARG A 385 -19.10 -16.32 -37.34
N LYS A 386 -19.46 -17.46 -36.71
CA LYS A 386 -19.34 -18.76 -37.40
C LYS A 386 -20.43 -18.84 -38.45
N PRO A 387 -20.09 -18.94 -39.76
CA PRO A 387 -21.10 -19.16 -40.77
C PRO A 387 -21.75 -20.53 -40.52
N ALA A 388 -23.06 -20.57 -40.59
CA ALA A 388 -23.79 -21.82 -40.62
C ALA A 388 -23.30 -22.62 -41.82
N SER A 389 -22.55 -23.69 -41.59
CA SER A 389 -22.14 -24.70 -42.58
C SER A 389 -23.20 -25.73 -42.73
#